data_ef454cc1f47bbc741b19675fb548fd19
#
_entry.id   ef454cc1f47bbc741b19675fb548fd19
#
_cell.length_a   1.000
_cell.length_b   1.000
_cell.length_c   1.000
_cell.angle_alpha   90.00
_cell.angle_beta   90.00
_cell.angle_gamma   90.00
#
_symmetry.space_group_name_H-M   'P 1'
#
loop_
_entity.id
_entity.type
_entity.pdbx_description
1 polymer ?
#
loop_
_entity_poly.entity_id
_entity_poly.type
_entity_poly.pdbx_seq_one_letter_code
_entity_poly.pdbx_strand_id
1 'polypeptide(L)'
;MIKEILIGQDNLGRLYLLVTRLGNQSHCSRNWYVFDKDEEVESLRKKFAGSQADRKEREEAEAVKVAAQLKKMKVSDNSGKKKQKATKSVAEAEISISRLDIRVGLITKAQKHPDADSLYIQEIDVGEGQTRTVVSGLVKYIPIEEMQNRKVCVLCNLKPATMRGIKSQAMVLAASNSDHATVELVNPPKAAQVGERVTFPGFAGEPDEVLNPKKKVWESLQVDLHTNTDLVACYRNIPLTTSAGVCTVSSICGGSIR
;
A
#
# COMPACT_ATOMS: atom_id res chain seq x y z
N MET A 1 8.60 -22.81 1.98
CA MET A 1 7.48 -22.36 1.12
C MET A 1 8.05 -22.06 -0.26
N ILE A 2 7.48 -22.59 -1.34
CA ILE A 2 7.93 -22.32 -2.71
C ILE A 2 7.34 -20.96 -3.12
N LYS A 3 8.16 -19.99 -3.50
CA LYS A 3 7.72 -18.62 -3.76
C LYS A 3 7.63 -18.25 -5.23
N GLU A 4 8.34 -18.96 -6.11
CA GLU A 4 8.33 -18.66 -7.53
C GLU A 4 8.72 -19.89 -8.36
N ILE A 5 7.98 -20.12 -9.44
CA ILE A 5 8.29 -21.13 -10.43
C ILE A 5 8.37 -20.41 -11.79
N LEU A 6 9.58 -20.29 -12.32
CA LEU A 6 9.81 -19.76 -13.66
C LEU A 6 10.10 -20.92 -14.62
N ILE A 7 9.39 -20.98 -15.73
CA ILE A 7 9.59 -21.96 -16.78
C ILE A 7 10.23 -21.25 -17.97
N GLY A 8 11.44 -21.66 -18.36
CA GLY A 8 12.14 -21.18 -19.54
C GLY A 8 12.40 -22.33 -20.52
N GLN A 9 12.53 -22.03 -21.80
CA GLN A 9 12.89 -22.97 -22.84
C GLN A 9 14.15 -22.50 -23.57
N ASP A 10 15.13 -23.38 -23.79
CA ASP A 10 16.32 -23.04 -24.57
C ASP A 10 16.09 -23.24 -26.10
N ASN A 11 17.09 -22.84 -26.89
CA ASN A 11 17.05 -22.97 -28.34
C ASN A 11 17.09 -24.42 -28.84
N LEU A 12 17.23 -25.38 -27.94
CA LEU A 12 17.20 -26.83 -28.20
C LEU A 12 15.90 -27.48 -27.74
N GLY A 13 14.92 -26.67 -27.29
CA GLY A 13 13.61 -27.15 -26.85
C GLY A 13 13.55 -27.72 -25.44
N ARG A 14 14.64 -27.62 -24.63
CA ARG A 14 14.69 -28.12 -23.27
C ARG A 14 14.01 -27.17 -22.32
N LEU A 15 13.15 -27.69 -21.44
CA LEU A 15 12.45 -26.93 -20.41
C LEU A 15 13.29 -26.85 -19.12
N TYR A 16 13.43 -25.64 -18.59
CA TYR A 16 14.11 -25.36 -17.33
C TYR A 16 13.09 -24.90 -16.29
N LEU A 17 13.11 -25.52 -15.12
CA LEU A 17 12.30 -25.12 -13.98
C LEU A 17 13.21 -24.50 -12.91
N LEU A 18 13.01 -23.21 -12.63
CA LEU A 18 13.65 -22.54 -11.52
C LEU A 18 12.74 -22.57 -10.31
N VAL A 19 13.13 -23.31 -9.28
CA VAL A 19 12.41 -23.35 -7.99
C VAL A 19 13.16 -22.52 -6.97
N THR A 20 12.55 -21.43 -6.51
CA THR A 20 13.11 -20.61 -5.44
C THR A 20 12.51 -21.05 -4.10
N ARG A 21 13.33 -21.63 -3.22
CA ARG A 21 12.94 -22.08 -1.89
C ARG A 21 13.50 -21.12 -0.83
N LEU A 22 12.62 -20.55 -0.02
CA LEU A 22 13.02 -19.78 1.16
C LEU A 22 13.23 -20.74 2.33
N GLY A 23 14.48 -20.89 2.76
CA GLY A 23 14.82 -21.53 4.03
C GLY A 23 14.72 -20.52 5.18
N ASN A 24 14.58 -21.05 6.39
CA ASN A 24 14.37 -20.29 7.64
C ASN A 24 15.64 -19.64 8.19
N GLN A 25 16.58 -19.27 7.39
CA GLN A 25 17.72 -18.37 7.73
C GLN A 25 18.44 -18.03 6.43
N SER A 26 18.40 -16.76 6.03
CA SER A 26 19.28 -16.02 5.10
C SER A 26 19.95 -16.75 3.90
N HIS A 27 19.52 -17.91 3.48
CA HIS A 27 20.02 -18.61 2.32
C HIS A 27 18.90 -18.86 1.33
N CYS A 28 18.93 -18.09 0.23
CA CYS A 28 18.12 -18.35 -0.95
C CYS A 28 18.86 -19.36 -1.84
N SER A 29 18.43 -20.61 -1.87
CA SER A 29 18.97 -21.59 -2.83
C SER A 29 18.13 -21.56 -4.09
N ARG A 30 18.75 -21.29 -5.21
CA ARG A 30 18.16 -21.40 -6.56
C ARG A 30 18.63 -22.72 -7.14
N ASN A 31 17.71 -23.65 -7.37
CA ASN A 31 18.03 -24.90 -8.03
C ASN A 31 17.37 -24.94 -9.41
N TRP A 32 18.18 -25.19 -10.43
CA TRP A 32 17.72 -25.44 -11.78
C TRP A 32 17.47 -26.94 -11.95
N TYR A 33 16.29 -27.31 -12.41
CA TYR A 33 15.94 -28.67 -12.78
C TYR A 33 15.78 -28.72 -14.30
N VAL A 34 16.50 -29.63 -14.94
CA VAL A 34 16.42 -29.90 -16.40
C VAL A 34 15.57 -31.16 -16.58
N PHE A 35 14.51 -31.07 -17.34
CA PHE A 35 13.63 -32.20 -17.63
C PHE A 35 13.84 -32.65 -19.08
N ASP A 36 14.28 -33.89 -19.24
CA ASP A 36 14.58 -34.48 -20.55
C ASP A 36 13.39 -35.29 -21.18
N LYS A 37 12.25 -35.38 -20.48
CA LYS A 37 11.11 -36.18 -20.94
C LYS A 37 9.79 -35.45 -20.75
N ASP A 38 9.03 -35.37 -21.83
CA ASP A 38 7.70 -34.77 -21.90
C ASP A 38 6.69 -35.38 -20.91
N GLU A 39 6.84 -36.65 -20.53
CA GLU A 39 5.95 -37.38 -19.61
C GLU A 39 5.99 -36.85 -18.17
N GLU A 40 7.16 -36.43 -17.68
CA GLU A 40 7.28 -35.85 -16.31
C GLU A 40 6.67 -34.46 -16.26
N VAL A 41 6.81 -33.66 -17.29
CA VAL A 41 6.20 -32.35 -17.45
C VAL A 41 4.68 -32.43 -17.48
N GLU A 42 4.15 -33.43 -18.17
CA GLU A 42 2.71 -33.70 -18.29
C GLU A 42 2.10 -34.15 -16.93
N SER A 43 2.83 -34.99 -16.18
CA SER A 43 2.41 -35.41 -14.83
C SER A 43 2.36 -34.25 -13.85
N LEU A 44 3.32 -33.32 -13.92
CA LEU A 44 3.33 -32.10 -13.12
C LEU A 44 2.21 -31.13 -13.54
N ARG A 45 1.95 -30.96 -14.83
CA ARG A 45 0.81 -30.18 -15.34
C ARG A 45 -0.52 -30.73 -14.81
N LYS A 46 -0.75 -32.05 -14.84
CA LYS A 46 -1.95 -32.67 -14.26
C LYS A 46 -2.07 -32.47 -12.76
N LYS A 47 -0.95 -32.53 -12.03
CA LYS A 47 -0.93 -32.35 -10.57
C LYS A 47 -1.22 -30.92 -10.11
N PHE A 48 -0.88 -29.92 -10.93
CA PHE A 48 -1.12 -28.50 -10.65
C PHE A 48 -2.37 -27.93 -11.35
N ALA A 49 -2.86 -28.55 -12.43
CA ALA A 49 -4.11 -28.16 -13.09
C ALA A 49 -5.35 -28.45 -12.22
N GLY A 50 -5.31 -29.49 -11.37
CA GLY A 50 -6.42 -29.80 -10.46
C GLY A 50 -6.77 -28.68 -9.49
N SER A 51 -5.80 -27.85 -9.07
CA SER A 51 -6.04 -26.73 -8.17
C SER A 51 -6.71 -25.52 -8.84
N GLN A 52 -6.62 -25.37 -10.15
CA GLN A 52 -7.30 -24.29 -10.89
C GLN A 52 -8.72 -24.67 -11.31
N ALA A 53 -8.97 -25.94 -11.62
CA ALA A 53 -10.31 -26.46 -11.92
C ALA A 53 -11.19 -26.42 -10.66
N ASP A 54 -10.69 -26.85 -9.52
CA ASP A 54 -11.38 -26.80 -8.21
C ASP A 54 -11.68 -25.36 -7.76
N ARG A 55 -10.84 -24.41 -8.17
CA ARG A 55 -11.05 -22.97 -7.90
C ARG A 55 -12.20 -22.39 -8.73
N LYS A 56 -12.25 -22.77 -10.01
CA LYS A 56 -13.31 -22.36 -10.93
C LYS A 56 -14.67 -22.93 -10.54
N GLU A 57 -14.72 -24.20 -10.16
CA GLU A 57 -15.95 -24.83 -9.64
C GLU A 57 -16.45 -24.20 -8.35
N ARG A 58 -15.56 -23.78 -7.44
CA ARG A 58 -15.92 -23.05 -6.23
C ARG A 58 -16.44 -21.65 -6.52
N GLU A 59 -15.81 -20.91 -7.43
CA GLU A 59 -16.25 -19.58 -7.84
C GLU A 59 -17.61 -19.62 -8.56
N GLU A 60 -17.85 -20.63 -9.41
CA GLU A 60 -19.15 -20.84 -10.06
C GLU A 60 -20.24 -21.28 -9.08
N ALA A 61 -19.91 -22.10 -8.08
CA ALA A 61 -20.84 -22.51 -7.03
C ALA A 61 -21.22 -21.39 -6.07
N GLU A 62 -20.28 -20.46 -5.77
CA GLU A 62 -20.56 -19.25 -5.00
C GLU A 62 -21.39 -18.23 -5.80
N ALA A 63 -21.13 -18.06 -7.08
CA ALA A 63 -21.91 -17.20 -7.96
C ALA A 63 -23.37 -17.65 -8.07
N VAL A 64 -23.62 -18.97 -8.15
CA VAL A 64 -24.98 -19.54 -8.16
C VAL A 64 -25.71 -19.34 -6.83
N LYS A 65 -25.00 -19.44 -5.70
CA LYS A 65 -25.59 -19.20 -4.36
C LYS A 65 -25.96 -17.72 -4.16
N VAL A 66 -25.13 -16.79 -4.62
CA VAL A 66 -25.41 -15.35 -4.55
C VAL A 66 -26.58 -14.97 -5.46
N ALA A 67 -26.68 -15.55 -6.66
CA ALA A 67 -27.80 -15.33 -7.57
C ALA A 67 -29.13 -15.88 -7.01
N ALA A 68 -29.09 -16.98 -6.27
CA ALA A 68 -30.27 -17.55 -5.62
C ALA A 68 -30.76 -16.72 -4.41
N GLN A 69 -29.84 -16.08 -3.67
CA GLN A 69 -30.19 -15.17 -2.59
C GLN A 69 -30.79 -13.85 -3.09
N LEU A 70 -30.33 -13.32 -4.22
CA LEU A 70 -30.87 -12.11 -4.85
C LEU A 70 -32.30 -12.30 -5.39
N LYS A 71 -32.69 -13.52 -5.77
CA LYS A 71 -34.07 -13.83 -6.19
C LYS A 71 -35.06 -13.92 -5.03
N LYS A 72 -34.61 -14.19 -3.81
CA LYS A 72 -35.51 -14.25 -2.62
C LYS A 72 -35.81 -12.90 -1.97
N MET A 73 -35.14 -11.81 -2.36
CA MET A 73 -35.36 -10.46 -1.81
C MET A 73 -36.18 -9.54 -2.69
N LYS A 74 -36.87 -10.04 -3.73
CA LYS A 74 -37.72 -9.26 -4.61
C LYS A 74 -39.23 -9.61 -4.46
N VAL A 75 -39.78 -9.57 -3.25
CA VAL A 75 -41.22 -9.42 -3.05
C VAL A 75 -41.48 -8.70 -1.72
N SER A 76 -41.71 -7.41 -1.77
CA SER A 76 -42.67 -6.59 -1.02
C SER A 76 -42.35 -5.10 -1.22
N ASP A 77 -42.99 -4.51 -2.09
CA ASP A 77 -44.09 -3.55 -2.18
C ASP A 77 -43.80 -2.13 -1.67
N ASN A 78 -43.75 -1.26 -2.63
CA ASN A 78 -44.48 -0.02 -2.99
C ASN A 78 -44.72 1.05 -1.90
N SER A 79 -44.13 2.24 -2.07
CA SER A 79 -44.81 3.53 -2.35
C SER A 79 -43.95 4.76 -1.96
N GLY A 80 -43.69 5.61 -2.97
CA GLY A 80 -43.83 7.07 -2.89
C GLY A 80 -42.72 7.92 -2.30
N LYS A 81 -41.86 8.51 -3.08
CA LYS A 81 -41.73 9.95 -3.41
C LYS A 81 -40.37 10.30 -4.02
N LYS A 82 -40.42 10.90 -5.19
CA LYS A 82 -39.32 11.54 -5.92
C LYS A 82 -38.49 12.46 -5.06
N LYS A 83 -37.17 12.24 -5.06
CA LYS A 83 -36.15 13.30 -5.08
C LYS A 83 -34.96 12.79 -5.89
N GLN A 84 -34.75 13.44 -7.02
CA GLN A 84 -33.56 13.23 -7.86
C GLN A 84 -32.32 13.51 -7.07
N LYS A 85 -31.50 12.51 -6.91
CA LYS A 85 -30.11 12.64 -6.47
C LYS A 85 -29.27 11.81 -7.44
N ALA A 86 -28.37 12.49 -8.13
CA ALA A 86 -27.51 11.93 -9.14
C ALA A 86 -26.88 10.60 -8.67
N THR A 87 -27.20 9.55 -9.40
CA THR A 87 -26.56 8.23 -9.26
C THR A 87 -25.13 8.32 -9.78
N LYS A 88 -24.17 8.57 -8.88
CA LYS A 88 -22.81 8.13 -9.12
C LYS A 88 -22.83 6.61 -9.03
N SER A 89 -22.67 5.95 -10.17
CA SER A 89 -22.45 4.52 -10.27
C SER A 89 -21.29 4.11 -9.35
N VAL A 90 -21.60 3.36 -8.31
CA VAL A 90 -20.59 2.67 -7.50
C VAL A 90 -20.18 1.43 -8.30
N ALA A 91 -19.33 1.66 -9.33
CA ALA A 91 -18.43 0.61 -9.77
C ALA A 91 -17.54 0.26 -8.56
N GLU A 92 -17.31 -1.01 -8.29
CA GLU A 92 -16.26 -1.43 -7.35
C GLU A 92 -14.98 -0.76 -7.81
N ALA A 93 -14.61 0.34 -7.13
CA ALA A 93 -13.47 1.14 -7.53
C ALA A 93 -12.24 0.27 -7.29
N GLU A 94 -11.54 -0.05 -8.36
CA GLU A 94 -10.24 -0.72 -8.33
C GLU A 94 -9.36 -0.06 -7.27
N ILE A 95 -8.56 -0.88 -6.57
CA ILE A 95 -7.62 -0.37 -5.57
C ILE A 95 -6.51 0.36 -6.33
N SER A 96 -6.64 1.68 -6.43
CA SER A 96 -5.69 2.57 -7.10
C SER A 96 -5.01 3.47 -6.09
N ILE A 97 -3.72 3.77 -6.32
CA ILE A 97 -2.95 4.69 -5.50
C ILE A 97 -3.54 6.11 -5.50
N SER A 98 -4.24 6.51 -6.56
CA SER A 98 -4.92 7.82 -6.66
C SER A 98 -5.99 8.04 -5.59
N ARG A 99 -6.48 6.99 -4.93
CA ARG A 99 -7.43 7.07 -3.83
C ARG A 99 -6.83 7.58 -2.52
N LEU A 100 -5.48 7.56 -2.40
CA LEU A 100 -4.77 8.10 -1.25
C LEU A 100 -4.68 9.62 -1.37
N ASP A 101 -4.94 10.32 -0.27
CA ASP A 101 -4.70 11.75 -0.12
C ASP A 101 -3.38 11.96 0.62
N ILE A 102 -2.28 11.96 -0.13
CA ILE A 102 -0.95 12.24 0.40
C ILE A 102 -0.63 13.69 0.10
N ARG A 103 -0.30 14.46 1.14
CA ARG A 103 0.02 15.89 1.03
C ARG A 103 1.36 16.23 1.65
N VAL A 104 1.93 17.33 1.20
CA VAL A 104 3.08 17.97 1.84
C VAL A 104 2.60 18.64 3.11
N GLY A 105 3.09 18.20 4.27
CA GLY A 105 2.81 18.80 5.57
C GLY A 105 4.04 19.49 6.15
N LEU A 106 3.83 20.50 6.98
CA LEU A 106 4.85 21.14 7.80
C LEU A 106 4.61 20.79 9.26
N ILE A 107 5.56 20.15 9.90
CA ILE A 107 5.51 19.93 11.35
C ILE A 107 5.79 21.26 12.05
N THR A 108 4.74 21.85 12.60
CA THR A 108 4.84 23.14 13.33
C THR A 108 5.31 22.94 14.77
N LYS A 109 4.92 21.81 15.36
CA LYS A 109 5.30 21.45 16.72
C LYS A 109 5.42 19.94 16.85
N ALA A 110 6.47 19.48 17.53
CA ALA A 110 6.64 18.09 17.91
C ALA A 110 6.94 18.00 19.41
N GLN A 111 6.35 17.04 20.09
CA GLN A 111 6.60 16.75 21.50
C GLN A 111 6.52 15.27 21.78
N LYS A 112 7.19 14.78 22.83
CA LYS A 112 7.08 13.41 23.27
C LYS A 112 5.70 13.16 23.88
N HIS A 113 5.17 11.96 23.67
CA HIS A 113 3.91 11.56 24.27
C HIS A 113 4.07 11.39 25.79
N PRO A 114 3.16 11.93 26.63
CA PRO A 114 3.30 11.87 28.10
C PRO A 114 3.26 10.43 28.63
N ASP A 115 2.46 9.56 28.02
CA ASP A 115 2.22 8.18 28.48
C ASP A 115 2.90 7.12 27.62
N ALA A 116 3.78 7.51 26.68
CA ALA A 116 4.45 6.56 25.77
C ALA A 116 5.78 7.09 25.26
N ASP A 117 6.88 6.60 25.82
CA ASP A 117 8.26 7.02 25.49
C ASP A 117 8.68 6.81 24.04
N SER A 118 7.97 5.95 23.29
CA SER A 118 8.26 5.65 21.88
C SER A 118 7.48 6.51 20.89
N LEU A 119 6.56 7.36 21.36
CA LEU A 119 5.66 8.12 20.50
C LEU A 119 5.97 9.62 20.54
N TYR A 120 5.86 10.25 19.36
CA TYR A 120 5.74 11.70 19.21
C TYR A 120 4.29 12.10 18.97
N ILE A 121 3.91 13.24 19.51
CA ILE A 121 2.71 13.99 19.14
C ILE A 121 3.17 15.16 18.30
N GLN A 122 2.63 15.28 17.11
CA GLN A 122 2.99 16.29 16.13
C GLN A 122 1.76 17.12 15.75
N GLU A 123 1.94 18.42 15.65
CA GLU A 123 0.98 19.32 15.02
C GLU A 123 1.49 19.61 13.62
N ILE A 124 0.76 19.18 12.59
CA ILE A 124 1.17 19.26 11.20
C ILE A 124 0.19 20.13 10.42
N ASP A 125 0.69 21.18 9.81
CA ASP A 125 -0.06 21.98 8.85
C ASP A 125 -0.05 21.26 7.49
N VAL A 126 -1.23 20.98 6.97
CA VAL A 126 -1.45 20.35 5.67
C VAL A 126 -2.22 21.26 4.71
N GLY A 127 -2.16 22.58 4.94
CA GLY A 127 -2.78 23.58 4.07
C GLY A 127 -4.30 23.73 4.23
N GLU A 128 -4.89 23.24 5.31
CA GLU A 128 -6.33 23.28 5.57
C GLU A 128 -6.73 24.46 6.50
N GLY A 129 -5.79 25.34 6.85
CA GLY A 129 -6.01 26.44 7.78
C GLY A 129 -6.02 26.04 9.27
N GLN A 130 -5.99 24.75 9.55
CA GLN A 130 -5.86 24.18 10.90
C GLN A 130 -4.81 23.05 10.88
N THR A 131 -4.02 22.96 11.95
CA THR A 131 -3.07 21.87 12.11
C THR A 131 -3.79 20.57 12.48
N ARG A 132 -3.30 19.45 11.95
CA ARG A 132 -3.75 18.12 12.33
C ARG A 132 -2.84 17.56 13.42
N THR A 133 -3.43 16.95 14.44
CA THR A 133 -2.66 16.18 15.44
C THR A 133 -2.35 14.81 14.85
N VAL A 134 -1.07 14.45 14.84
CA VAL A 134 -0.56 13.17 14.35
C VAL A 134 0.31 12.53 15.41
N VAL A 135 0.10 11.23 15.65
CA VAL A 135 0.92 10.43 16.57
C VAL A 135 1.76 9.46 15.76
N SER A 136 3.07 9.44 16.03
CA SER A 136 4.02 8.58 15.30
C SER A 136 5.04 7.91 16.21
N GLY A 137 5.45 6.69 15.89
CA GLY A 137 6.41 5.88 16.66
C GLY A 137 7.86 6.14 16.26
N LEU A 138 8.30 7.41 16.18
CA LEU A 138 9.58 7.80 15.61
C LEU A 138 10.66 8.20 16.65
N VAL A 139 10.34 8.20 17.95
CA VAL A 139 11.23 8.66 19.02
C VAL A 139 12.58 7.94 19.04
N LYS A 140 12.59 6.64 18.70
CA LYS A 140 13.82 5.82 18.68
C LYS A 140 14.73 6.11 17.48
N TYR A 141 14.20 6.72 16.43
CA TYR A 141 14.87 6.83 15.15
C TYR A 141 15.25 8.27 14.79
N ILE A 142 14.45 9.23 15.20
CA ILE A 142 14.61 10.63 14.79
C ILE A 142 14.57 11.51 16.04
N PRO A 143 15.59 12.32 16.29
CA PRO A 143 15.60 13.25 17.41
C PRO A 143 14.53 14.36 17.21
N ILE A 144 14.01 14.88 18.31
CA ILE A 144 12.91 15.85 18.29
C ILE A 144 13.28 17.16 17.58
N GLU A 145 14.54 17.52 17.64
CA GLU A 145 15.09 18.72 17.01
C GLU A 145 14.96 18.67 15.48
N GLU A 146 15.12 17.46 14.91
CA GLU A 146 14.98 17.21 13.47
C GLU A 146 13.53 17.13 13.00
N MET A 147 12.59 17.01 13.94
CA MET A 147 11.16 16.98 13.65
C MET A 147 10.55 18.38 13.56
N GLN A 148 11.13 19.36 14.26
CA GLN A 148 10.61 20.74 14.30
C GLN A 148 10.81 21.45 12.95
N ASN A 149 9.77 22.15 12.49
CA ASN A 149 9.80 22.94 11.24
C ASN A 149 10.22 22.14 9.99
N ARG A 150 9.97 20.83 10.00
CA ARG A 150 10.31 19.93 8.89
C ARG A 150 9.12 19.68 7.98
N LYS A 151 9.35 19.73 6.65
CA LYS A 151 8.38 19.27 5.67
C LYS A 151 8.40 17.76 5.57
N VAL A 152 7.23 17.15 5.51
CA VAL A 152 7.03 15.69 5.47
C VAL A 152 5.89 15.34 4.54
N CYS A 153 5.85 14.09 4.06
CA CYS A 153 4.69 13.56 3.35
C CYS A 153 3.70 12.96 4.35
N VAL A 154 2.44 13.37 4.28
CA VAL A 154 1.39 13.01 5.23
C VAL A 154 0.21 12.39 4.50
N LEU A 155 -0.24 11.23 4.93
CA LEU A 155 -1.46 10.58 4.45
C LEU A 155 -2.64 11.10 5.28
N CYS A 156 -3.54 11.84 4.62
CA CYS A 156 -4.57 12.66 5.25
C CYS A 156 -5.94 12.00 5.33
N ASN A 157 -6.21 10.99 4.52
CA ASN A 157 -7.56 10.40 4.41
C ASN A 157 -7.73 9.04 5.08
N LEU A 158 -6.86 8.69 6.02
CA LEU A 158 -7.09 7.58 6.91
C LEU A 158 -8.20 7.90 7.93
N LYS A 159 -8.94 6.87 8.34
CA LYS A 159 -9.85 7.02 9.48
C LYS A 159 -9.03 7.35 10.73
N PRO A 160 -9.37 8.44 11.45
CA PRO A 160 -8.66 8.81 12.67
C PRO A 160 -8.61 7.67 13.70
N ALA A 161 -7.43 7.43 14.27
CA ALA A 161 -7.18 6.39 15.26
C ALA A 161 -6.72 6.99 16.58
N THR A 162 -7.17 6.42 17.68
CA THR A 162 -6.72 6.86 19.02
C THR A 162 -5.53 6.01 19.47
N MET A 163 -4.39 6.65 19.72
CA MET A 163 -3.17 6.03 20.21
C MET A 163 -2.86 6.54 21.59
N ARG A 164 -2.90 5.66 22.60
CA ARG A 164 -2.65 6.02 24.01
C ARG A 164 -3.42 7.27 24.49
N GLY A 165 -4.72 7.34 24.13
CA GLY A 165 -5.58 8.46 24.55
C GLY A 165 -5.58 9.67 23.61
N ILE A 166 -4.64 9.80 22.69
CA ILE A 166 -4.54 10.91 21.74
C ILE A 166 -5.03 10.47 20.37
N LYS A 167 -5.91 11.29 19.77
CA LYS A 167 -6.49 11.02 18.44
C LYS A 167 -5.52 11.47 17.35
N SER A 168 -4.97 10.52 16.59
CA SER A 168 -4.22 10.78 15.37
C SER A 168 -5.16 10.96 14.19
N GLN A 169 -5.05 12.09 13.48
CA GLN A 169 -5.92 12.46 12.36
C GLN A 169 -5.31 12.19 10.99
N ALA A 170 -4.04 11.80 10.96
CA ALA A 170 -3.29 11.50 9.74
C ALA A 170 -2.10 10.59 10.09
N MET A 171 -1.32 10.23 9.08
CA MET A 171 -0.11 9.41 9.26
C MET A 171 1.04 10.02 8.47
N VAL A 172 2.20 10.18 9.11
CA VAL A 172 3.43 10.60 8.45
C VAL A 172 4.06 9.41 7.76
N LEU A 173 4.46 9.57 6.50
CA LEU A 173 5.12 8.53 5.73
C LEU A 173 6.61 8.46 6.08
N ALA A 174 7.06 7.26 6.42
CA ALA A 174 8.45 6.97 6.73
C ALA A 174 8.92 5.72 5.96
N ALA A 175 10.17 5.73 5.52
CA ALA A 175 10.83 4.57 4.93
C ALA A 175 11.58 3.80 6.02
N SER A 176 11.55 2.47 5.95
CA SER A 176 12.30 1.60 6.84
C SER A 176 13.06 0.55 6.05
N ASN A 177 14.27 0.19 6.52
CA ASN A 177 15.01 -0.93 5.98
C ASN A 177 14.33 -2.27 6.32
N SER A 178 14.83 -3.37 5.74
CA SER A 178 14.26 -4.72 5.92
C SER A 178 14.22 -5.17 7.39
N ASP A 179 15.19 -4.74 8.19
CA ASP A 179 15.34 -5.13 9.59
C ASP A 179 14.60 -4.18 10.55
N HIS A 180 13.99 -3.12 10.02
CA HIS A 180 13.34 -2.05 10.77
C HIS A 180 14.24 -1.38 11.83
N ALA A 181 15.56 -1.50 11.66
CA ALA A 181 16.54 -0.90 12.55
C ALA A 181 16.74 0.60 12.27
N THR A 182 16.51 1.02 11.03
CA THR A 182 16.60 2.41 10.59
C THR A 182 15.27 2.85 9.98
N VAL A 183 14.80 4.01 10.37
CA VAL A 183 13.57 4.63 9.85
C VAL A 183 13.87 6.08 9.51
N GLU A 184 13.47 6.52 8.32
CA GLU A 184 13.64 7.88 7.83
C GLU A 184 12.33 8.44 7.30
N LEU A 185 12.12 9.73 7.45
CA LEU A 185 10.96 10.41 6.89
C LEU A 185 11.07 10.52 5.36
N VAL A 186 9.95 10.41 4.68
CA VAL A 186 9.85 10.75 3.27
C VAL A 186 9.79 12.26 3.16
N ASN A 187 10.83 12.85 2.55
CA ASN A 187 11.00 14.28 2.42
C ASN A 187 10.46 14.75 1.06
N PRO A 188 9.49 15.66 1.03
CA PRO A 188 9.15 16.35 -0.21
C PRO A 188 10.25 17.36 -0.58
N PRO A 189 10.33 17.82 -1.83
CA PRO A 189 11.25 18.87 -2.23
C PRO A 189 11.10 20.12 -1.36
N LYS A 190 12.21 20.81 -1.07
CA LYS A 190 12.20 22.03 -0.25
C LYS A 190 11.27 23.12 -0.80
N ALA A 191 11.15 23.20 -2.13
CA ALA A 191 10.31 24.19 -2.83
C ALA A 191 8.82 23.79 -2.86
N ALA A 192 8.46 22.53 -2.53
CA ALA A 192 7.07 22.09 -2.50
C ALA A 192 6.25 22.89 -1.48
N GLN A 193 5.03 23.26 -1.85
CA GLN A 193 4.16 24.05 -0.99
C GLN A 193 3.48 23.17 0.07
N VAL A 194 3.24 23.74 1.25
CA VAL A 194 2.47 23.08 2.31
C VAL A 194 1.03 22.92 1.84
N GLY A 195 0.45 21.75 2.01
CA GLY A 195 -0.88 21.40 1.53
C GLY A 195 -0.90 20.87 0.09
N GLU A 196 0.20 20.94 -0.65
CA GLU A 196 0.30 20.40 -1.99
C GLU A 196 0.09 18.89 -1.99
N ARG A 197 -0.77 18.40 -2.89
CA ARG A 197 -0.99 16.98 -3.07
C ARG A 197 0.18 16.32 -3.78
N VAL A 198 0.65 15.22 -3.22
CA VAL A 198 1.60 14.32 -3.89
C VAL A 198 0.87 13.49 -4.93
N THR A 199 1.38 13.46 -6.15
CA THR A 199 0.78 12.78 -7.30
C THR A 199 1.66 11.63 -7.78
N PHE A 200 1.04 10.74 -8.54
CA PHE A 200 1.71 9.57 -9.14
C PHE A 200 1.50 9.65 -10.65
N PRO A 201 2.53 9.94 -11.45
CA PRO A 201 2.42 9.99 -12.90
C PRO A 201 1.78 8.70 -13.46
N GLY A 202 0.73 8.85 -14.28
CA GLY A 202 -0.02 7.71 -14.82
C GLY A 202 -1.21 7.22 -13.97
N PHE A 203 -1.37 7.69 -12.75
CA PHE A 203 -2.53 7.40 -11.90
C PHE A 203 -3.34 8.67 -11.64
N ALA A 204 -4.22 9.00 -12.59
CA ALA A 204 -5.16 10.09 -12.43
C ALA A 204 -6.36 9.65 -11.59
N GLY A 205 -6.85 10.52 -10.70
CA GLY A 205 -8.05 10.26 -9.89
C GLY A 205 -8.14 11.19 -8.69
N GLU A 206 -9.36 11.29 -8.18
CA GLU A 206 -9.62 12.03 -6.94
C GLU A 206 -9.46 11.12 -5.74
N PRO A 207 -8.90 11.61 -4.62
CA PRO A 207 -8.77 10.84 -3.40
C PRO A 207 -10.14 10.58 -2.77
N ASP A 208 -10.25 9.48 -2.05
CA ASP A 208 -11.42 9.24 -1.20
C ASP A 208 -11.43 10.29 -0.06
N GLU A 209 -12.60 10.74 0.38
CA GLU A 209 -12.69 11.62 1.57
C GLU A 209 -12.12 10.92 2.81
N VAL A 210 -12.50 9.65 3.02
CA VAL A 210 -11.97 8.80 4.10
C VAL A 210 -11.86 7.38 3.58
N LEU A 211 -10.71 6.77 3.73
CA LEU A 211 -10.47 5.37 3.37
C LEU A 211 -11.27 4.44 4.29
N ASN A 212 -12.03 3.53 3.68
CA ASN A 212 -12.77 2.54 4.46
C ASN A 212 -11.84 1.44 4.98
N PRO A 213 -11.66 1.29 6.31
CA PRO A 213 -10.76 0.28 6.88
C PRO A 213 -11.11 -1.15 6.49
N LYS A 214 -12.40 -1.45 6.24
CA LYS A 214 -12.85 -2.78 5.83
C LYS A 214 -12.34 -3.18 4.44
N LYS A 215 -12.09 -2.20 3.56
CA LYS A 215 -11.57 -2.44 2.21
C LYS A 215 -10.05 -2.61 2.17
N LYS A 216 -9.35 -2.36 3.28
CA LYS A 216 -7.89 -2.49 3.42
C LYS A 216 -7.10 -1.84 2.27
N VAL A 217 -7.59 -0.69 1.78
CA VAL A 217 -6.99 0.00 0.64
C VAL A 217 -5.55 0.40 0.93
N TRP A 218 -5.31 0.98 2.10
CA TRP A 218 -3.97 1.37 2.54
C TRP A 218 -3.04 0.16 2.61
N GLU A 219 -3.44 -0.90 3.31
CA GLU A 219 -2.64 -2.10 3.51
C GLU A 219 -2.30 -2.80 2.19
N SER A 220 -3.21 -2.74 1.20
CA SER A 220 -2.98 -3.31 -0.12
C SER A 220 -1.98 -2.49 -0.95
N LEU A 221 -2.04 -1.15 -0.85
CA LEU A 221 -1.17 -0.24 -1.61
C LEU A 221 0.22 -0.09 -0.96
N GLN A 222 0.28 -0.17 0.37
CA GLN A 222 1.52 -0.05 1.14
C GLN A 222 2.59 -1.06 0.74
N VAL A 223 2.19 -2.26 0.32
CA VAL A 223 3.13 -3.33 -0.10
C VAL A 223 3.95 -2.91 -1.32
N ASP A 224 3.37 -2.08 -2.18
CA ASP A 224 4.00 -1.58 -3.41
C ASP A 224 4.73 -0.24 -3.22
N LEU A 225 4.68 0.35 -1.99
CA LEU A 225 5.38 1.60 -1.67
C LEU A 225 6.78 1.29 -1.12
N HIS A 226 7.79 1.79 -1.83
CA HIS A 226 9.20 1.55 -1.46
C HIS A 226 10.10 2.69 -1.93
N THR A 227 11.35 2.66 -1.50
CA THR A 227 12.40 3.56 -2.01
C THR A 227 13.22 2.83 -3.08
N ASN A 228 13.61 3.53 -4.13
CA ASN A 228 14.48 2.98 -5.17
C ASN A 228 15.97 3.16 -4.85
N THR A 229 16.86 2.76 -5.76
CA THR A 229 18.32 2.92 -5.65
C THR A 229 18.77 4.37 -5.62
N ASP A 230 17.99 5.29 -6.18
CA ASP A 230 18.25 6.73 -6.25
C ASP A 230 17.67 7.48 -5.03
N LEU A 231 17.27 6.74 -3.98
CA LEU A 231 16.67 7.27 -2.75
C LEU A 231 15.33 7.99 -2.99
N VAL A 232 14.66 7.73 -4.11
CA VAL A 232 13.36 8.28 -4.45
C VAL A 232 12.26 7.39 -3.90
N ALA A 233 11.26 7.99 -3.27
CA ALA A 233 10.06 7.29 -2.84
C ALA A 233 9.19 6.95 -4.04
N CYS A 234 8.83 5.68 -4.22
CA CYS A 234 8.11 5.16 -5.36
C CYS A 234 6.93 4.28 -4.96
N TYR A 235 5.88 4.33 -5.78
CA TYR A 235 4.84 3.30 -5.82
C TYR A 235 5.12 2.40 -7.02
N ARG A 236 5.49 1.14 -6.76
CA ARG A 236 6.10 0.27 -7.79
C ARG A 236 7.35 0.94 -8.38
N ASN A 237 7.31 1.33 -9.64
CA ASN A 237 8.41 2.06 -10.31
C ASN A 237 8.08 3.53 -10.59
N ILE A 238 7.02 4.06 -9.99
CA ILE A 238 6.51 5.41 -10.27
C ILE A 238 6.81 6.30 -9.07
N PRO A 239 7.55 7.41 -9.27
CA PRO A 239 7.95 8.29 -8.17
C PRO A 239 6.76 9.06 -7.57
N LEU A 240 6.82 9.29 -6.27
CA LEU A 240 5.98 10.25 -5.58
C LEU A 240 6.42 11.65 -5.99
N THR A 241 5.53 12.39 -6.64
CA THR A 241 5.87 13.66 -7.33
C THR A 241 5.02 14.82 -6.81
N THR A 242 5.65 15.96 -6.62
CA THR A 242 5.02 17.26 -6.38
C THR A 242 5.30 18.19 -7.57
N SER A 243 4.71 19.37 -7.62
CA SER A 243 5.03 20.38 -8.64
C SER A 243 6.51 20.81 -8.61
N ALA A 244 7.16 20.67 -7.45
CA ALA A 244 8.56 21.05 -7.23
C ALA A 244 9.56 19.90 -7.50
N GLY A 245 9.10 18.68 -7.76
CA GLY A 245 9.95 17.51 -8.01
C GLY A 245 9.52 16.26 -7.25
N VAL A 246 10.42 15.30 -7.15
CA VAL A 246 10.16 13.99 -6.53
C VAL A 246 10.43 13.99 -5.02
N CYS A 247 9.70 13.16 -4.29
CA CYS A 247 9.94 12.94 -2.86
C CYS A 247 11.08 11.93 -2.66
N THR A 248 11.94 12.20 -1.68
CA THR A 248 13.16 11.41 -1.45
C THR A 248 13.31 11.01 0.01
N VAL A 249 14.22 10.08 0.28
CA VAL A 249 14.72 9.73 1.60
C VAL A 249 16.21 10.07 1.70
N SER A 250 16.80 9.98 2.89
CA SER A 250 18.20 10.40 3.11
C SER A 250 19.20 9.31 2.76
N SER A 251 18.95 8.04 3.13
CA SER A 251 19.93 6.95 2.94
C SER A 251 19.32 5.58 2.65
N ILE A 252 18.03 5.35 2.92
CA ILE A 252 17.40 4.03 2.80
C ILE A 252 17.04 3.75 1.35
N CYS A 253 17.79 2.89 0.67
CA CYS A 253 17.43 2.35 -0.64
C CYS A 253 16.75 0.97 -0.51
N GLY A 254 15.73 0.69 -1.34
CA GLY A 254 14.97 -0.56 -1.31
C GLY A 254 14.14 -0.76 -0.03
N GLY A 255 13.96 0.29 0.76
CA GLY A 255 13.18 0.26 1.99
C GLY A 255 11.67 0.31 1.74
N SER A 256 10.87 -0.28 2.63
CA SER A 256 9.42 -0.19 2.59
C SER A 256 8.95 1.14 3.18
N ILE A 257 7.96 1.79 2.53
CA ILE A 257 7.33 3.02 3.03
C ILE A 257 6.03 2.69 3.74
N ARG A 258 5.90 3.23 4.92
CA ARG A 258 4.70 3.06 5.76
C ARG A 258 4.45 4.27 6.63
#